data_e6a88b73117b306366fb4d969c202bc3
#
_entry.id   e6a88b73117b306366fb4d969c202bc3
#
_cell.length_a   1.000
_cell.length_b   1.000
_cell.length_c   1.000
_cell.angle_alpha   90.00
_cell.angle_beta   90.00
_cell.angle_gamma   90.00
#
_symmetry.space_group_name_H-M   'P 1'
#
loop_
_entity.id
_entity.type
_entity.pdbx_description
1 polymer ?
#
loop_
_entity_poly.entity_id
_entity_poly.type
_entity_poly.pdbx_seq_one_letter_code
_entity_poly.pdbx_strand_id
1 'polypeptide(L)'
;NKIALNPSAAASLGPWDEENEGTSFRKQAVSFSRSLQKRYAYLHANGMLDAKRLAAGEFATNYEGVNTAGVGNQHVVLRQDALIARVLAKRDLTQYFPVRYGIQDHDLVFNAFFSEVSQAYQEGEIWKGDMKLENEMGYVDDAMVKMKFGPMKELERMYIGYLNKEGSDPIKWNMIEFCILNCLETAQVEQNKRRMRGIYVKPETGVAGSYLNAGTGIIYTLIRYMHEFKILPHDNEEYRSYTASDMLDAVQEFVGDVTASCTEDMDLDNHVLYLNKMHQPWWIKNVRTKYGKDIDFTGPNSYLHTVPDTNMRIVWLPYLGQLPFMFMDIPGNLQFLEYVPGEMLSIKYKEDMELVKAWSTWKEGCSASFTGRRFDSPDKLKANNYEWQQIFMNKPAVDMDADATTMDASKGFWQITTANTAAKAITDITNAKAGVAYIIECGDTDNATTIAKAEKFADITAAYTPTKVGDYIMVILNSNGNFLELERQVGGVRKVNAKLQPNIPGVR
;
A
#
# COMPACT_ATOMS: atom_id res chain seq x y z
N ASN A 1 36.78 1.13 -12.47
CA ASN A 1 36.27 2.42 -12.00
C ASN A 1 36.23 2.37 -10.49
N LYS A 2 37.33 2.82 -9.88
CA LYS A 2 37.42 3.02 -8.45
C LYS A 2 36.44 4.16 -8.09
N ILE A 3 35.29 3.83 -7.58
CA ILE A 3 34.48 4.79 -6.85
C ILE A 3 35.24 5.00 -5.55
N ALA A 4 36.13 5.99 -5.57
CA ALA A 4 36.70 6.50 -4.35
C ALA A 4 35.53 7.02 -3.52
N LEU A 5 35.07 6.24 -2.54
CA LEU A 5 34.30 6.80 -1.45
C LEU A 5 35.14 7.96 -0.93
N ASN A 6 34.62 9.17 -1.09
CA ASN A 6 35.28 10.35 -0.60
C ASN A 6 35.52 10.12 0.89
N PRO A 7 36.77 10.01 1.37
CA PRO A 7 37.05 9.72 2.77
C PRO A 7 36.37 10.70 3.71
N SER A 8 36.22 11.96 3.26
CA SER A 8 35.49 12.98 3.98
C SER A 8 33.98 12.69 4.08
N ALA A 9 33.38 11.96 3.13
CA ALA A 9 31.98 11.55 3.22
C ALA A 9 31.78 10.39 4.19
N ALA A 10 32.73 9.47 4.28
CA ALA A 10 32.71 8.39 5.26
C ALA A 10 32.96 8.91 6.68
N ALA A 11 33.89 9.84 6.86
CA ALA A 11 34.20 10.46 8.14
C ALA A 11 33.06 11.32 8.70
N SER A 12 32.23 11.93 7.82
CA SER A 12 31.06 12.70 8.27
C SER A 12 29.82 11.86 8.61
N LEU A 13 29.92 10.55 8.56
CA LEU A 13 28.78 9.65 8.54
C LEU A 13 28.38 9.05 9.90
N GLY A 14 29.06 9.32 10.97
CA GLY A 14 28.74 8.65 12.21
C GLY A 14 28.92 9.48 13.49
N PRO A 15 28.24 9.09 14.56
CA PRO A 15 28.44 9.66 15.89
C PRO A 15 29.80 9.26 16.51
N TRP A 16 30.55 8.42 15.82
CA TRP A 16 31.86 7.91 16.26
C TRP A 16 33.04 8.54 15.52
N ASP A 17 32.80 9.60 14.79
CA ASP A 17 33.85 10.38 14.17
C ASP A 17 34.66 11.09 15.25
N GLU A 18 35.99 11.00 15.19
CA GLU A 18 36.92 11.63 16.15
C GLU A 18 36.71 13.14 16.25
N GLU A 19 36.27 13.81 15.19
CA GLU A 19 35.89 15.23 15.21
C GLU A 19 34.65 15.51 16.07
N ASN A 20 33.90 14.49 16.47
CA ASN A 20 32.71 14.60 17.30
C ASN A 20 32.99 14.28 18.79
N GLU A 21 34.24 13.96 19.18
CA GLU A 21 34.62 13.85 20.58
C GLU A 21 34.35 15.17 21.29
N GLY A 22 33.39 15.18 22.20
CA GLY A 22 32.95 16.36 22.92
C GLY A 22 31.76 17.10 22.33
N THR A 23 31.14 16.62 21.24
CA THR A 23 29.89 17.18 20.76
C THR A 23 28.73 16.76 21.65
N SER A 24 27.76 17.66 21.83
CA SER A 24 26.58 17.33 22.62
C SER A 24 25.85 16.15 22.01
N PHE A 25 25.29 15.29 22.86
CA PHE A 25 24.47 14.13 22.54
C PHE A 25 23.47 14.37 21.39
N ARG A 26 22.90 15.57 21.31
CA ARG A 26 22.02 16.03 20.24
C ARG A 26 22.68 16.08 18.88
N LYS A 27 23.94 16.55 18.78
CA LYS A 27 24.67 16.62 17.50
C LYS A 27 25.00 15.20 16.99
N GLN A 28 25.34 14.26 17.88
CA GLN A 28 25.68 12.89 17.53
C GLN A 28 24.51 12.16 16.87
N ALA A 29 23.29 12.28 17.39
CA ALA A 29 22.16 11.55 16.80
C ALA A 29 21.63 12.18 15.52
N VAL A 30 21.68 13.51 15.38
CA VAL A 30 21.39 14.15 14.07
C VAL A 30 22.41 13.73 13.02
N SER A 31 23.67 13.63 13.40
CA SER A 31 24.74 13.10 12.54
C SER A 31 24.48 11.66 12.15
N PHE A 32 24.14 10.78 13.11
CA PHE A 32 23.85 9.37 12.86
C PHE A 32 22.66 9.18 11.91
N SER A 33 21.52 9.82 12.14
CA SER A 33 20.35 9.65 11.27
C SER A 33 20.57 10.18 9.86
N ARG A 34 21.31 11.29 9.70
CA ARG A 34 21.73 11.78 8.38
C ARG A 34 22.69 10.83 7.67
N SER A 35 23.61 10.22 8.43
CA SER A 35 24.56 9.26 7.87
C SER A 35 23.83 7.98 7.42
N LEU A 36 22.86 7.52 8.19
CA LEU A 36 22.03 6.36 7.85
C LEU A 36 21.23 6.62 6.57
N GLN A 37 20.60 7.78 6.43
CA GLN A 37 19.90 8.19 5.21
C GLN A 37 20.84 8.27 4.00
N LYS A 38 22.00 8.89 4.14
CA LYS A 38 23.01 8.98 3.05
C LYS A 38 23.51 7.61 2.63
N ARG A 39 23.74 6.71 3.59
CA ARG A 39 24.15 5.34 3.31
C ARG A 39 23.05 4.57 2.59
N TYR A 40 21.81 4.68 3.03
CA TYR A 40 20.66 4.09 2.33
C TYR A 40 20.55 4.61 0.89
N ALA A 41 20.60 5.92 0.69
CA ALA A 41 20.52 6.53 -0.64
C ALA A 41 21.66 6.06 -1.56
N TYR A 42 22.87 5.92 -1.02
CA TYR A 42 24.01 5.38 -1.76
C TYR A 42 23.79 3.92 -2.17
N LEU A 43 23.37 3.06 -1.24
CA LEU A 43 23.07 1.65 -1.52
C LEU A 43 21.95 1.49 -2.54
N HIS A 44 20.93 2.33 -2.44
CA HIS A 44 19.84 2.38 -3.40
C HIS A 44 20.33 2.76 -4.81
N ALA A 45 21.08 3.85 -4.93
CA ALA A 45 21.60 4.34 -6.20
C ALA A 45 22.50 3.35 -6.93
N ASN A 46 23.16 2.45 -6.17
CA ASN A 46 24.04 1.41 -6.70
C ASN A 46 23.36 0.02 -6.81
N GLY A 47 22.05 -0.08 -6.56
CA GLY A 47 21.32 -1.34 -6.63
C GLY A 47 21.75 -2.38 -5.59
N MET A 48 22.28 -1.94 -4.44
CA MET A 48 22.85 -2.81 -3.40
C MET A 48 21.90 -3.04 -2.22
N LEU A 49 20.60 -2.73 -2.35
CA LEU A 49 19.61 -2.91 -1.29
C LEU A 49 19.10 -4.37 -1.25
N ASP A 50 19.91 -5.26 -0.71
CA ASP A 50 19.52 -6.63 -0.38
C ASP A 50 19.77 -6.88 1.11
N ALA A 51 18.69 -7.11 1.88
CA ALA A 51 18.78 -7.30 3.32
C ALA A 51 19.71 -8.46 3.73
N LYS A 52 19.73 -9.56 2.96
CA LYS A 52 20.55 -10.74 3.25
C LYS A 52 22.03 -10.46 2.97
N ARG A 53 22.32 -9.82 1.85
CA ARG A 53 23.68 -9.48 1.45
C ARG A 53 24.28 -8.38 2.31
N LEU A 54 23.49 -7.38 2.70
CA LEU A 54 23.89 -6.35 3.66
C LEU A 54 24.17 -6.94 5.04
N ALA A 55 23.31 -7.85 5.53
CA ALA A 55 23.53 -8.54 6.80
C ALA A 55 24.77 -9.44 6.77
N ALA A 56 25.10 -10.04 5.63
CA ALA A 56 26.32 -10.82 5.41
C ALA A 56 27.57 -9.94 5.24
N GLY A 57 27.42 -8.62 5.09
CA GLY A 57 28.54 -7.71 4.88
C GLY A 57 29.17 -7.78 3.48
N GLU A 58 28.49 -8.39 2.49
CA GLU A 58 29.04 -8.58 1.14
C GLU A 58 29.40 -7.26 0.44
N PHE A 59 28.67 -6.18 0.74
CA PHE A 59 28.92 -4.86 0.14
C PHE A 59 29.91 -3.98 0.93
N ALA A 60 30.30 -4.42 2.12
CA ALA A 60 31.22 -3.68 2.98
C ALA A 60 32.71 -4.00 2.69
N THR A 61 32.96 -5.07 1.97
CA THR A 61 34.33 -5.60 1.76
C THR A 61 35.10 -4.93 0.62
N ASN A 62 34.52 -4.05 -0.17
CA ASN A 62 35.18 -3.40 -1.31
C ASN A 62 35.88 -2.08 -0.94
N TYR A 63 36.53 -2.05 0.22
CA TYR A 63 37.37 -0.91 0.62
C TYR A 63 38.86 -1.13 0.28
N GLU A 64 39.19 -1.91 -0.74
CA GLU A 64 40.54 -2.00 -1.26
C GLU A 64 40.99 -0.63 -1.77
N GLY A 65 41.82 0.05 -0.99
CA GLY A 65 42.46 1.31 -1.33
C GLY A 65 42.06 2.54 -0.49
N VAL A 66 41.20 2.39 0.50
CA VAL A 66 41.06 3.42 1.55
C VAL A 66 42.17 3.17 2.57
N ASN A 67 43.09 4.14 2.68
CA ASN A 67 44.17 4.09 3.68
C ASN A 67 43.50 4.12 5.07
N THR A 68 43.40 2.95 5.68
CA THR A 68 42.71 2.73 6.94
C THR A 68 43.57 3.20 8.12
N ALA A 69 43.75 4.51 8.22
CA ALA A 69 44.24 5.10 9.45
C ALA A 69 43.27 4.97 10.62
N GLY A 70 42.07 4.44 10.36
CA GLY A 70 41.05 4.24 11.40
C GLY A 70 40.20 2.99 11.18
N VAL A 71 40.49 1.93 11.94
CA VAL A 71 39.63 0.73 12.06
C VAL A 71 38.18 1.12 12.45
N GLY A 72 37.94 2.30 13.04
CA GLY A 72 36.65 2.83 13.43
C GLY A 72 35.71 3.09 12.28
N ASN A 73 36.18 3.61 11.12
CA ASN A 73 35.33 3.99 10.00
C ASN A 73 34.71 2.79 9.28
N GLN A 74 35.46 1.68 9.16
CA GLN A 74 34.90 0.44 8.59
C GLN A 74 33.81 -0.16 9.49
N HIS A 75 34.02 -0.11 10.80
CA HIS A 75 33.05 -0.61 11.76
C HIS A 75 31.75 0.18 11.70
N VAL A 76 31.80 1.50 11.59
CA VAL A 76 30.61 2.37 11.46
C VAL A 76 29.81 2.06 10.19
N VAL A 77 30.48 1.87 9.05
CA VAL A 77 29.81 1.56 7.78
C VAL A 77 29.16 0.18 7.83
N LEU A 78 29.86 -0.84 8.30
CA LEU A 78 29.32 -2.20 8.49
C LEU A 78 28.10 -2.20 9.41
N ARG A 79 28.15 -1.42 10.47
CA ARG A 79 27.07 -1.29 11.41
C ARG A 79 25.84 -0.60 10.80
N GLN A 80 26.05 0.44 9.99
CA GLN A 80 24.95 1.10 9.27
C GLN A 80 24.27 0.16 8.29
N ASP A 81 25.05 -0.62 7.54
CA ASP A 81 24.50 -1.62 6.61
C ASP A 81 23.72 -2.70 7.35
N ALA A 82 24.21 -3.18 8.50
CA ALA A 82 23.48 -4.12 9.34
C ALA A 82 22.18 -3.53 9.92
N LEU A 83 22.18 -2.25 10.29
CA LEU A 83 20.98 -1.55 10.75
C LEU A 83 19.95 -1.37 9.63
N ILE A 84 20.39 -0.97 8.44
CA ILE A 84 19.53 -0.88 7.24
C ILE A 84 18.98 -2.26 6.91
N ALA A 85 19.82 -3.30 6.92
CA ALA A 85 19.39 -4.68 6.68
C ALA A 85 18.31 -5.13 7.66
N ARG A 86 18.44 -4.78 8.94
CA ARG A 86 17.46 -5.12 9.98
C ARG A 86 16.12 -4.44 9.75
N VAL A 87 16.11 -3.17 9.34
CA VAL A 87 14.88 -2.45 8.98
C VAL A 87 14.25 -3.08 7.73
N LEU A 88 15.02 -3.33 6.67
CA LEU A 88 14.54 -3.93 5.43
C LEU A 88 14.07 -5.38 5.60
N ALA A 89 14.63 -6.13 6.55
CA ALA A 89 14.22 -7.52 6.82
C ALA A 89 12.75 -7.67 7.27
N LYS A 90 12.07 -6.57 7.60
CA LYS A 90 10.64 -6.56 7.95
C LYS A 90 9.72 -6.73 6.74
N ARG A 91 9.95 -7.76 5.91
CA ARG A 91 9.14 -8.12 4.75
C ARG A 91 8.83 -6.91 3.85
N ASP A 92 9.87 -6.35 3.28
CA ASP A 92 9.76 -5.20 2.39
C ASP A 92 8.87 -5.53 1.18
N LEU A 93 7.94 -4.64 0.86
CA LEU A 93 7.06 -4.77 -0.30
C LEU A 93 7.72 -4.34 -1.60
N THR A 94 8.89 -3.70 -1.56
CA THR A 94 9.61 -3.24 -2.76
C THR A 94 10.05 -4.40 -3.65
N GLN A 95 10.13 -5.62 -3.11
CA GLN A 95 10.39 -6.83 -3.90
C GLN A 95 9.21 -7.21 -4.84
N TYR A 96 8.00 -6.75 -4.55
CA TYR A 96 6.80 -7.02 -5.35
C TYR A 96 6.44 -5.85 -6.24
N PHE A 97 6.59 -4.63 -5.73
CA PHE A 97 6.22 -3.40 -6.43
C PHE A 97 7.38 -2.42 -6.40
N PRO A 98 7.83 -1.92 -7.55
CA PRO A 98 8.93 -0.96 -7.62
C PRO A 98 8.53 0.35 -6.95
N VAL A 99 9.53 1.10 -6.49
CA VAL A 99 9.35 2.45 -5.95
C VAL A 99 9.84 3.46 -6.97
N ARG A 100 9.02 4.45 -7.27
CA ARG A 100 9.36 5.58 -8.11
C ARG A 100 9.64 6.80 -7.25
N TYR A 101 10.79 7.40 -7.43
CA TYR A 101 11.29 8.52 -6.64
C TYR A 101 11.18 9.85 -7.38
N GLY A 102 11.29 10.95 -6.62
CA GLY A 102 11.33 12.31 -7.18
C GLY A 102 9.97 12.98 -7.28
N ILE A 103 8.92 12.39 -6.72
CA ILE A 103 7.55 12.91 -6.83
C ILE A 103 7.24 13.78 -5.62
N GLN A 104 7.01 15.07 -5.84
CA GLN A 104 6.76 16.03 -4.76
C GLN A 104 5.30 16.15 -4.36
N ASP A 105 4.37 16.01 -5.31
CA ASP A 105 2.94 16.24 -5.11
C ASP A 105 2.10 15.22 -5.87
N HIS A 106 2.23 15.19 -7.18
CA HIS A 106 1.55 14.23 -8.05
C HIS A 106 2.45 13.80 -9.19
N ASP A 107 2.21 12.60 -9.67
CA ASP A 107 2.80 12.04 -10.88
C ASP A 107 1.76 11.97 -11.98
N LEU A 108 2.16 12.23 -13.21
CA LEU A 108 1.28 12.22 -14.36
C LEU A 108 1.88 11.34 -15.46
N VAL A 109 1.19 10.25 -15.77
CA VAL A 109 1.54 9.36 -16.88
C VAL A 109 0.47 9.48 -17.96
N PHE A 110 0.89 9.68 -19.21
CA PHE A 110 -0.02 9.77 -20.33
C PHE A 110 -0.10 8.44 -21.07
N ASN A 111 -1.32 8.00 -21.31
CA ASN A 111 -1.61 6.80 -22.10
C ASN A 111 -2.39 7.20 -23.37
N ALA A 112 -2.07 6.59 -24.50
CA ALA A 112 -2.72 6.84 -25.78
C ALA A 112 -3.53 5.62 -26.22
N PHE A 113 -4.81 5.82 -26.44
CA PHE A 113 -5.72 4.79 -26.97
C PHE A 113 -6.05 5.12 -28.40
N PHE A 114 -5.86 4.16 -29.30
CA PHE A 114 -6.17 4.29 -30.72
C PHE A 114 -7.41 3.46 -31.04
N SER A 115 -8.35 4.04 -31.79
CA SER A 115 -9.38 3.26 -32.45
C SER A 115 -8.81 2.54 -33.67
N GLU A 116 -9.63 1.75 -34.37
CA GLU A 116 -9.22 1.05 -35.59
C GLU A 116 -8.62 2.02 -36.62
N VAL A 117 -7.35 1.81 -37.02
CA VAL A 117 -6.60 2.70 -37.92
C VAL A 117 -6.35 2.10 -39.31
N SER A 118 -6.41 0.78 -39.45
CA SER A 118 -6.18 0.11 -40.72
C SER A 118 -7.40 0.16 -41.63
N GLN A 119 -7.19 0.34 -42.93
CA GLN A 119 -8.23 0.30 -43.96
C GLN A 119 -7.68 -0.21 -45.31
N ALA A 120 -8.56 -0.66 -46.17
CA ALA A 120 -8.18 -1.02 -47.53
C ALA A 120 -7.66 0.20 -48.30
N TYR A 121 -6.68 -0.02 -49.18
CA TYR A 121 -6.14 1.07 -49.98
C TYR A 121 -7.23 1.71 -50.86
N GLN A 122 -7.28 3.01 -50.84
CA GLN A 122 -8.12 3.82 -51.74
C GLN A 122 -7.42 5.16 -51.99
N GLU A 123 -7.65 5.72 -53.19
CA GLU A 123 -7.07 7.01 -53.55
C GLU A 123 -7.84 8.15 -52.89
N GLY A 124 -7.09 9.17 -52.37
CA GLY A 124 -7.67 10.38 -51.78
C GLY A 124 -7.28 10.56 -50.30
N GLU A 125 -7.66 11.68 -49.74
CA GLU A 125 -7.45 12.03 -48.34
C GLU A 125 -8.57 11.42 -47.47
N ILE A 126 -8.46 10.12 -47.17
CA ILE A 126 -9.41 9.40 -46.36
C ILE A 126 -8.74 8.99 -45.05
N TRP A 127 -9.17 9.64 -44.00
CA TRP A 127 -8.63 9.44 -42.66
C TRP A 127 -9.50 8.45 -41.88
N LYS A 128 -8.86 7.51 -41.17
CA LYS A 128 -9.51 6.57 -40.26
C LYS A 128 -8.74 6.52 -38.98
N GLY A 129 -9.45 6.34 -37.90
CA GLY A 129 -8.88 6.25 -36.57
C GLY A 129 -8.94 7.56 -35.78
N ASP A 130 -9.14 7.41 -34.51
CA ASP A 130 -9.13 8.48 -33.51
C ASP A 130 -8.14 8.11 -32.41
N MET A 131 -7.43 9.10 -31.88
CA MET A 131 -6.50 8.93 -30.78
C MET A 131 -7.04 9.68 -29.56
N LYS A 132 -7.27 8.95 -28.47
CA LYS A 132 -7.63 9.54 -27.18
C LYS A 132 -6.43 9.47 -26.24
N LEU A 133 -6.01 10.63 -25.74
CA LEU A 133 -5.01 10.72 -24.67
C LEU A 133 -5.71 10.76 -23.31
N GLU A 134 -5.30 9.89 -22.42
CA GLU A 134 -5.78 9.86 -21.04
C GLU A 134 -4.58 9.91 -20.09
N ASN A 135 -4.79 10.49 -18.93
CA ASN A 135 -3.77 10.60 -17.90
C ASN A 135 -4.09 9.71 -16.71
N GLU A 136 -3.06 9.06 -16.22
CA GLU A 136 -3.05 8.42 -14.91
C GLU A 136 -2.39 9.36 -13.91
N MET A 137 -3.08 9.63 -12.80
CA MET A 137 -2.58 10.51 -11.77
C MET A 137 -2.26 9.70 -10.50
N GLY A 138 -1.00 9.74 -10.11
CA GLY A 138 -0.53 9.25 -8.82
C GLY A 138 -0.35 10.40 -7.84
N TYR A 139 -0.83 10.26 -6.61
CA TYR A 139 -0.71 11.26 -5.57
C TYR A 139 0.23 10.79 -4.48
N VAL A 140 0.99 11.71 -3.91
CA VAL A 140 1.79 11.50 -2.72
C VAL A 140 1.28 12.36 -1.58
N ASP A 141 1.22 11.80 -0.41
CA ASP A 141 0.75 12.43 0.81
C ASP A 141 1.85 12.50 1.84
N ASP A 142 1.80 13.52 2.70
CA ASP A 142 2.78 13.72 3.76
C ASP A 142 2.52 12.76 4.94
N ALA A 143 3.44 11.86 5.18
CA ALA A 143 3.45 11.00 6.36
C ALA A 143 4.47 11.50 7.39
N MET A 144 4.21 11.25 8.67
CA MET A 144 5.12 11.64 9.74
C MET A 144 5.16 10.63 10.87
N VAL A 145 6.32 10.56 11.53
CA VAL A 145 6.48 9.93 12.84
C VAL A 145 6.87 11.03 13.83
N LYS A 146 6.16 11.09 14.95
CA LYS A 146 6.51 11.95 16.09
C LYS A 146 6.43 11.14 17.36
N MET A 147 7.54 11.04 18.06
CA MET A 147 7.65 10.25 19.29
C MET A 147 8.26 11.05 20.42
N LYS A 148 7.88 10.68 21.65
CA LYS A 148 8.51 11.17 22.87
C LYS A 148 9.12 9.98 23.60
N PHE A 149 10.38 10.12 23.99
CA PHE A 149 11.08 9.15 24.83
C PHE A 149 11.31 9.79 26.19
N GLY A 150 10.95 9.11 27.27
CA GLY A 150 11.19 9.61 28.60
C GLY A 150 10.44 8.86 29.69
N PRO A 151 10.81 9.08 30.94
CA PRO A 151 11.97 9.87 31.38
C PRO A 151 13.31 9.19 31.07
N MET A 152 14.28 9.97 30.61
CA MET A 152 15.57 9.48 30.11
C MET A 152 16.33 8.64 31.15
N LYS A 153 16.27 9.01 32.40
CA LYS A 153 16.95 8.32 33.50
C LYS A 153 16.46 6.88 33.74
N GLU A 154 15.19 6.62 33.50
CA GLU A 154 14.62 5.27 33.58
C GLU A 154 15.00 4.44 32.36
N LEU A 155 14.99 5.05 31.18
CA LEU A 155 15.40 4.40 29.93
C LEU A 155 16.88 3.98 29.97
N GLU A 156 17.75 4.82 30.52
CA GLU A 156 19.17 4.49 30.74
C GLU A 156 19.35 3.28 31.67
N ARG A 157 18.60 3.20 32.76
CA ARG A 157 18.62 2.05 33.65
C ARG A 157 18.16 0.77 33.00
N MET A 158 17.08 0.84 32.21
CA MET A 158 16.56 -0.31 31.45
C MET A 158 17.54 -0.77 30.39
N TYR A 159 18.20 0.16 29.71
CA TYR A 159 19.20 -0.13 28.68
C TYR A 159 20.45 -0.79 29.27
N ILE A 160 20.95 -0.33 30.40
CA ILE A 160 22.05 -0.98 31.13
C ILE A 160 21.66 -2.40 31.55
N GLY A 161 20.42 -2.59 32.04
CA GLY A 161 19.89 -3.91 32.36
C GLY A 161 19.80 -4.85 31.16
N TYR A 162 19.48 -4.32 29.97
CA TYR A 162 19.47 -5.08 28.73
C TYR A 162 20.88 -5.51 28.28
N LEU A 163 21.86 -4.61 28.37
CA LEU A 163 23.26 -4.91 28.02
C LEU A 163 23.92 -5.96 28.94
N ASN A 164 23.43 -6.08 30.16
CA ASN A 164 23.95 -7.03 31.15
C ASN A 164 23.30 -8.41 31.05
N LYS A 165 22.37 -8.64 30.13
CA LYS A 165 21.79 -9.98 29.90
C LYS A 165 22.78 -10.88 29.19
N GLU A 166 22.87 -12.12 29.67
CA GLU A 166 23.64 -13.19 29.05
C GLU A 166 23.21 -13.37 27.59
N GLY A 167 24.14 -13.32 26.64
CA GLY A 167 23.87 -13.37 25.19
C GLY A 167 23.61 -12.01 24.52
N SER A 168 23.65 -10.90 25.26
CA SER A 168 23.66 -9.58 24.60
C SER A 168 25.02 -9.34 23.95
N ASP A 169 25.00 -8.88 22.69
CA ASP A 169 26.22 -8.52 21.97
C ASP A 169 26.96 -7.40 22.75
N PRO A 170 28.27 -7.57 23.07
CA PRO A 170 29.07 -6.57 23.74
C PRO A 170 29.28 -5.28 22.93
N ILE A 171 28.81 -5.20 21.68
CA ILE A 171 28.79 -3.98 20.90
C ILE A 171 27.87 -2.98 21.63
N LYS A 172 28.48 -2.05 22.31
CA LYS A 172 27.83 -0.99 23.07
C LYS A 172 27.06 -0.06 22.14
N TRP A 173 25.81 -0.37 21.88
CA TRP A 173 24.90 0.53 21.17
C TRP A 173 24.65 1.74 22.06
N ASN A 174 24.70 2.91 21.48
CA ASN A 174 24.21 4.09 22.15
C ASN A 174 22.69 3.93 22.34
N MET A 175 22.16 4.26 23.52
CA MET A 175 20.75 4.16 23.86
C MET A 175 19.86 4.85 22.82
N ILE A 176 20.28 5.98 22.26
CA ILE A 176 19.55 6.71 21.22
C ILE A 176 19.44 5.91 19.94
N GLU A 177 20.51 5.28 19.49
CA GLU A 177 20.47 4.43 18.31
C GLU A 177 19.51 3.27 18.49
N PHE A 178 19.49 2.67 19.66
CA PHE A 178 18.53 1.64 20.02
C PHE A 178 17.08 2.16 19.91
N CYS A 179 16.80 3.33 20.50
CA CYS A 179 15.48 3.95 20.41
C CYS A 179 15.09 4.31 18.97
N ILE A 180 16.00 4.91 18.21
CA ILE A 180 15.78 5.26 16.81
C ILE A 180 15.53 4.01 15.96
N LEU A 181 16.31 2.95 16.15
CA LEU A 181 16.14 1.71 15.39
C LEU A 181 14.78 1.06 15.64
N ASN A 182 14.38 0.92 16.91
CA ASN A 182 13.06 0.35 17.23
C ASN A 182 11.91 1.20 16.68
N CYS A 183 12.06 2.54 16.70
CA CYS A 183 11.11 3.45 16.08
C CYS A 183 11.02 3.21 14.56
N LEU A 184 12.15 3.11 13.87
CA LEU A 184 12.21 2.87 12.43
C LEU A 184 11.65 1.49 12.04
N GLU A 185 11.94 0.45 12.82
CA GLU A 185 11.36 -0.88 12.58
C GLU A 185 9.85 -0.88 12.69
N THR A 186 9.31 -0.18 13.70
CA THR A 186 7.86 -0.01 13.86
C THR A 186 7.27 0.78 12.70
N ALA A 187 7.87 1.92 12.35
CA ALA A 187 7.44 2.76 11.25
C ALA A 187 7.47 2.01 9.91
N GLN A 188 8.47 1.15 9.67
CA GLN A 188 8.55 0.32 8.46
C GLN A 188 7.41 -0.70 8.39
N VAL A 189 7.07 -1.35 9.50
CA VAL A 189 5.92 -2.28 9.55
C VAL A 189 4.61 -1.55 9.30
N GLU A 190 4.43 -0.37 9.89
CA GLU A 190 3.25 0.46 9.68
C GLU A 190 3.17 0.97 8.24
N GLN A 191 4.29 1.39 7.64
CA GLN A 191 4.37 1.78 6.24
C GLN A 191 3.97 0.64 5.30
N ASN A 192 4.47 -0.57 5.53
CA ASN A 192 4.11 -1.75 4.73
C ASN A 192 2.61 -2.07 4.82
N LYS A 193 2.01 -1.97 6.01
CA LYS A 193 0.56 -2.14 6.17
C LYS A 193 -0.22 -1.05 5.45
N ARG A 194 0.24 0.19 5.52
CA ARG A 194 -0.38 1.35 4.87
C ARG A 194 -0.27 1.27 3.35
N ARG A 195 0.89 0.90 2.80
CA ARG A 195 1.09 0.66 1.36
C ARG A 195 0.13 -0.36 0.78
N MET A 196 -0.33 -1.31 1.59
CA MET A 196 -1.35 -2.28 1.14
C MET A 196 -2.77 -1.78 1.37
N ARG A 197 -3.11 -1.33 2.59
CA ARG A 197 -4.48 -1.11 3.06
C ARG A 197 -4.78 0.33 3.50
N GLY A 198 -3.83 1.25 3.36
CA GLY A 198 -4.00 2.63 3.78
C GLY A 198 -4.94 3.40 2.86
N ILE A 199 -5.59 4.40 3.42
CA ILE A 199 -6.30 5.45 2.68
C ILE A 199 -5.94 6.79 3.30
N TYR A 200 -5.51 7.73 2.48
CA TYR A 200 -5.19 9.05 2.99
C TYR A 200 -6.47 9.79 3.43
N VAL A 201 -6.41 10.33 4.63
CA VAL A 201 -7.43 11.23 5.16
C VAL A 201 -6.73 12.39 5.84
N LYS A 202 -7.06 13.60 5.43
CA LYS A 202 -6.47 14.80 6.03
C LYS A 202 -6.72 14.81 7.54
N PRO A 203 -5.65 14.87 8.36
CA PRO A 203 -5.78 14.77 9.80
C PRO A 203 -6.51 15.98 10.38
N GLU A 204 -7.26 15.74 11.43
CA GLU A 204 -7.86 16.80 12.26
C GLU A 204 -6.75 17.49 13.05
N THR A 205 -6.81 18.81 13.14
CA THR A 205 -5.77 19.61 13.79
C THR A 205 -5.67 19.27 15.28
N GLY A 206 -4.48 18.86 15.72
CA GLY A 206 -4.22 18.57 17.14
C GLY A 206 -4.60 17.15 17.58
N VAL A 207 -5.17 16.33 16.72
CA VAL A 207 -5.56 14.94 17.01
C VAL A 207 -4.64 13.97 16.27
N ALA A 208 -4.13 12.95 16.96
CA ALA A 208 -3.35 11.89 16.34
C ALA A 208 -4.29 10.94 15.59
N GLY A 209 -4.10 10.83 14.28
CA GLY A 209 -4.85 9.89 13.43
C GLY A 209 -4.28 8.47 13.43
N SER A 210 -4.98 7.54 12.80
CA SER A 210 -4.48 6.19 12.55
C SER A 210 -3.30 6.21 11.57
N TYR A 211 -2.34 5.31 11.77
CA TYR A 211 -1.22 5.13 10.82
C TYR A 211 -1.70 4.74 9.41
N LEU A 212 -2.86 4.12 9.28
CA LEU A 212 -3.46 3.75 7.99
C LEU A 212 -3.95 4.96 7.18
N ASN A 213 -4.15 6.11 7.83
CA ASN A 213 -4.66 7.32 7.18
C ASN A 213 -3.57 8.30 6.73
N ALA A 214 -2.29 7.90 6.81
CA ALA A 214 -1.19 8.78 6.42
C ALA A 214 -0.77 8.65 4.93
N GLY A 215 -1.37 7.73 4.18
CA GLY A 215 -1.12 7.56 2.74
C GLY A 215 -2.06 6.54 2.12
N THR A 216 -2.23 6.60 0.80
CA THR A 216 -3.10 5.69 0.05
C THR A 216 -2.31 4.48 -0.42
N GLY A 217 -2.82 3.28 -0.13
CA GLY A 217 -2.25 1.99 -0.52
C GLY A 217 -2.90 1.38 -1.75
N ILE A 218 -2.41 0.19 -2.14
CA ILE A 218 -2.82 -0.50 -3.38
C ILE A 218 -4.34 -0.73 -3.43
N ILE A 219 -4.94 -1.28 -2.36
CA ILE A 219 -6.38 -1.63 -2.37
C ILE A 219 -7.24 -0.41 -2.70
N TYR A 220 -7.04 0.71 -1.99
CA TYR A 220 -7.86 1.91 -2.24
C TYR A 220 -7.47 2.64 -3.52
N THR A 221 -6.25 2.47 -4.03
CA THR A 221 -5.88 2.95 -5.37
C THR A 221 -6.65 2.19 -6.44
N LEU A 222 -6.78 0.87 -6.35
CA LEU A 222 -7.57 0.05 -7.27
C LEU A 222 -9.08 0.36 -7.16
N ILE A 223 -9.61 0.49 -5.94
CA ILE A 223 -11.00 0.90 -5.72
C ILE A 223 -11.25 2.30 -6.32
N ARG A 224 -10.32 3.24 -6.18
CA ARG A 224 -10.41 4.56 -6.82
C ARG A 224 -10.50 4.45 -8.34
N TYR A 225 -9.67 3.63 -8.97
CA TYR A 225 -9.72 3.41 -10.41
C TYR A 225 -11.03 2.77 -10.87
N MET A 226 -11.60 1.88 -10.07
CA MET A 226 -12.95 1.35 -10.30
C MET A 226 -14.00 2.47 -10.24
N HIS A 227 -13.94 3.34 -9.21
CA HIS A 227 -14.84 4.48 -9.06
C HIS A 227 -14.62 5.59 -10.12
N GLU A 228 -13.48 5.59 -10.78
CA GLU A 228 -13.18 6.43 -11.95
C GLU A 228 -13.62 5.80 -13.28
N PHE A 229 -14.26 4.65 -13.24
CA PHE A 229 -14.72 3.87 -14.40
C PHE A 229 -13.60 3.45 -15.35
N LYS A 230 -12.45 3.09 -14.80
CA LYS A 230 -11.30 2.56 -15.53
C LYS A 230 -11.15 1.04 -15.36
N ILE A 231 -11.56 0.50 -14.23
CA ILE A 231 -11.51 -0.91 -13.88
C ILE A 231 -12.93 -1.42 -13.66
N LEU A 232 -13.34 -2.42 -14.43
CA LEU A 232 -14.50 -3.23 -14.14
C LEU A 232 -14.09 -4.35 -13.20
N PRO A 233 -14.59 -4.41 -11.96
CA PRO A 233 -14.30 -5.50 -11.06
C PRO A 233 -15.03 -6.78 -11.52
N HIS A 234 -14.39 -7.93 -11.29
CA HIS A 234 -15.07 -9.20 -11.40
C HIS A 234 -16.03 -9.35 -10.21
N ASP A 235 -17.32 -9.39 -10.52
CA ASP A 235 -18.41 -9.39 -9.55
C ASP A 235 -19.26 -10.64 -9.74
N ASN A 236 -18.82 -11.76 -9.18
CA ASN A 236 -19.61 -12.98 -9.06
C ASN A 236 -20.15 -13.11 -7.64
N GLU A 237 -21.47 -13.15 -7.50
CA GLU A 237 -22.15 -13.20 -6.19
C GLU A 237 -21.68 -14.36 -5.32
N GLU A 238 -21.39 -15.52 -5.90
CA GLU A 238 -20.94 -16.71 -5.17
C GLU A 238 -19.52 -16.56 -4.58
N TYR A 239 -18.62 -15.84 -5.32
CA TYR A 239 -17.19 -15.77 -4.99
C TYR A 239 -16.68 -14.36 -4.68
N ARG A 240 -17.56 -13.37 -4.54
CA ARG A 240 -17.17 -11.98 -4.16
C ARG A 240 -16.19 -11.97 -3.00
N SER A 241 -16.50 -12.76 -1.97
CA SER A 241 -15.73 -12.84 -0.74
C SER A 241 -15.42 -14.30 -0.45
N TYR A 242 -14.48 -14.87 -1.19
CA TYR A 242 -14.10 -16.27 -1.05
C TYR A 242 -13.72 -16.63 0.39
N THR A 243 -13.99 -17.87 0.76
CA THR A 243 -13.76 -18.42 2.09
C THR A 243 -12.65 -19.48 2.08
N ALA A 244 -12.42 -20.10 3.24
CA ALA A 244 -11.43 -21.18 3.37
C ALA A 244 -11.81 -22.45 2.59
N SER A 245 -13.08 -22.62 2.19
CA SER A 245 -13.58 -23.81 1.50
C SER A 245 -13.55 -23.71 -0.03
N ASP A 246 -13.71 -22.51 -0.56
CA ASP A 246 -13.98 -22.21 -1.97
C ASP A 246 -12.91 -21.36 -2.68
N MET A 247 -11.82 -21.01 -1.99
CA MET A 247 -10.76 -20.16 -2.52
C MET A 247 -10.21 -20.62 -3.88
N LEU A 248 -10.05 -21.94 -4.09
CA LEU A 248 -9.51 -22.46 -5.35
C LEU A 248 -10.51 -22.25 -6.49
N ASP A 249 -11.79 -22.54 -6.24
CA ASP A 249 -12.85 -22.42 -7.25
C ASP A 249 -13.05 -20.94 -7.61
N ALA A 250 -13.04 -20.06 -6.61
CA ALA A 250 -13.08 -18.59 -6.80
C ALA A 250 -11.92 -18.07 -7.66
N VAL A 251 -10.71 -18.55 -7.43
CA VAL A 251 -9.54 -18.15 -8.21
C VAL A 251 -9.61 -18.70 -9.64
N GLN A 252 -10.01 -19.95 -9.82
CA GLN A 252 -10.13 -20.56 -11.16
C GLN A 252 -11.21 -19.86 -11.99
N GLU A 253 -12.34 -19.53 -11.37
CA GLU A 253 -13.40 -18.79 -12.03
C GLU A 253 -12.96 -17.38 -12.41
N PHE A 254 -12.34 -16.63 -11.47
CA PHE A 254 -11.82 -15.30 -11.74
C PHE A 254 -10.84 -15.28 -12.93
N VAL A 255 -9.88 -16.22 -12.94
CA VAL A 255 -8.91 -16.32 -14.05
C VAL A 255 -9.59 -16.75 -15.35
N GLY A 256 -10.54 -17.69 -15.25
CA GLY A 256 -11.31 -18.18 -16.40
C GLY A 256 -12.16 -17.09 -17.04
N ASP A 257 -12.92 -16.35 -16.26
CA ASP A 257 -13.77 -15.26 -16.73
C ASP A 257 -12.97 -14.12 -17.36
N VAL A 258 -11.88 -13.71 -16.70
CA VAL A 258 -10.99 -12.68 -17.25
C VAL A 258 -10.42 -13.16 -18.59
N THR A 259 -9.94 -14.40 -18.67
CA THR A 259 -9.38 -14.94 -19.90
C THR A 259 -10.43 -15.07 -21.01
N ALA A 260 -11.65 -15.47 -20.68
CA ALA A 260 -12.74 -15.61 -21.65
C ALA A 260 -13.28 -14.26 -22.15
N SER A 261 -13.17 -13.22 -21.32
CA SER A 261 -13.72 -11.88 -21.62
C SER A 261 -12.71 -10.93 -22.22
N CYS A 262 -11.42 -11.27 -22.19
CA CYS A 262 -10.38 -10.49 -22.86
C CYS A 262 -10.47 -10.61 -24.38
N THR A 263 -10.20 -9.52 -25.08
CA THR A 263 -10.11 -9.50 -26.54
C THR A 263 -8.86 -10.26 -27.03
N GLU A 264 -8.87 -10.72 -28.27
CA GLU A 264 -7.73 -11.43 -28.91
C GLU A 264 -6.42 -10.60 -28.89
N ASP A 265 -6.53 -9.28 -28.77
CA ASP A 265 -5.40 -8.35 -28.75
C ASP A 265 -4.75 -8.25 -27.35
N MET A 266 -5.36 -8.83 -26.33
CA MET A 266 -4.85 -8.79 -24.95
C MET A 266 -4.05 -10.06 -24.64
N ASP A 267 -2.75 -9.87 -24.45
CA ASP A 267 -1.84 -10.92 -23.98
C ASP A 267 -1.79 -10.96 -22.45
N LEU A 268 -2.39 -11.99 -21.86
CA LEU A 268 -2.36 -12.23 -20.41
C LEU A 268 -1.12 -13.01 -19.93
N ASP A 269 -0.25 -13.45 -20.84
CA ASP A 269 0.92 -14.27 -20.49
C ASP A 269 1.91 -13.57 -19.55
N ASN A 270 1.94 -12.24 -19.60
CA ASN A 270 2.77 -11.43 -18.72
C ASN A 270 2.11 -11.04 -17.41
N HIS A 271 0.83 -11.34 -17.22
CA HIS A 271 0.11 -11.04 -15.98
C HIS A 271 0.49 -12.01 -14.87
N VAL A 272 0.41 -11.50 -13.65
CA VAL A 272 0.64 -12.25 -12.42
C VAL A 272 -0.55 -12.06 -11.51
N LEU A 273 -1.03 -13.16 -10.93
CA LEU A 273 -2.11 -13.15 -9.96
C LEU A 273 -1.55 -12.90 -8.56
N TYR A 274 -2.01 -11.85 -7.92
CA TYR A 274 -1.66 -11.49 -6.56
C TYR A 274 -2.72 -11.98 -5.57
N LEU A 275 -2.30 -12.84 -4.64
CA LEU A 275 -3.16 -13.43 -3.63
C LEU A 275 -2.68 -13.11 -2.21
N ASN A 276 -3.61 -13.17 -1.25
CA ASN A 276 -3.32 -12.93 0.15
C ASN A 276 -2.49 -14.07 0.78
N LYS A 277 -1.29 -13.76 1.27
CA LYS A 277 -0.41 -14.74 1.90
C LYS A 277 -1.00 -15.41 3.14
N MET A 278 -1.90 -14.75 3.86
CA MET A 278 -2.57 -15.36 5.01
C MET A 278 -3.53 -16.47 4.61
N HIS A 279 -4.03 -16.45 3.39
CA HIS A 279 -4.94 -17.48 2.84
C HIS A 279 -4.18 -18.64 2.14
N GLN A 280 -2.86 -18.58 2.06
CA GLN A 280 -2.04 -19.66 1.48
C GLN A 280 -2.33 -21.05 2.06
N PRO A 281 -2.56 -21.25 3.38
CA PRO A 281 -2.97 -22.54 3.92
C PRO A 281 -4.33 -23.04 3.39
N TRP A 282 -5.27 -22.11 3.12
CA TRP A 282 -6.57 -22.44 2.51
C TRP A 282 -6.39 -22.98 1.10
N TRP A 283 -5.57 -22.28 0.32
CA TRP A 283 -5.20 -22.69 -1.04
C TRP A 283 -4.63 -24.10 -1.07
N ILE A 284 -3.61 -24.38 -0.26
CA ILE A 284 -2.98 -25.71 -0.18
C ILE A 284 -4.00 -26.79 0.19
N LYS A 285 -4.89 -26.50 1.14
CA LYS A 285 -5.94 -27.44 1.55
C LYS A 285 -6.91 -27.72 0.41
N ASN A 286 -7.37 -26.69 -0.30
CA ASN A 286 -8.34 -26.84 -1.40
C ASN A 286 -7.73 -27.58 -2.59
N VAL A 287 -6.49 -27.26 -2.97
CA VAL A 287 -5.77 -27.99 -4.03
C VAL A 287 -5.63 -29.47 -3.69
N ARG A 288 -5.22 -29.80 -2.45
CA ARG A 288 -5.13 -31.21 -2.00
C ARG A 288 -6.47 -31.91 -1.96
N THR A 289 -7.54 -31.21 -1.68
CA THR A 289 -8.90 -31.79 -1.66
C THR A 289 -9.39 -32.10 -3.06
N LYS A 290 -9.11 -31.19 -4.02
CA LYS A 290 -9.62 -31.29 -5.41
C LYS A 290 -8.77 -32.25 -6.28
N TYR A 291 -7.45 -32.17 -6.17
CA TYR A 291 -6.51 -32.88 -7.06
C TYR A 291 -5.78 -34.08 -6.40
N GLY A 292 -5.92 -34.30 -5.10
CA GLY A 292 -5.32 -35.40 -4.37
C GLY A 292 -4.20 -35.02 -3.40
N LYS A 293 -3.81 -35.99 -2.54
CA LYS A 293 -2.87 -35.72 -1.45
C LYS A 293 -1.39 -35.71 -1.87
N ASP A 294 -1.06 -36.32 -3.01
CA ASP A 294 0.32 -36.56 -3.46
C ASP A 294 0.86 -35.42 -4.36
N ILE A 295 0.19 -34.27 -4.35
CA ILE A 295 0.62 -33.11 -5.14
C ILE A 295 1.87 -32.51 -4.54
N ASP A 296 2.88 -32.30 -5.40
CA ASP A 296 4.11 -31.60 -5.05
C ASP A 296 3.90 -30.10 -5.05
N PHE A 297 4.23 -29.44 -3.94
CA PHE A 297 4.24 -27.99 -3.78
C PHE A 297 5.65 -27.40 -3.84
N THR A 298 6.64 -28.19 -4.26
CA THR A 298 8.03 -27.78 -4.42
C THR A 298 8.34 -27.42 -5.87
N GLY A 299 9.23 -26.46 -6.07
CA GLY A 299 9.64 -26.01 -7.40
C GLY A 299 8.85 -24.79 -7.95
N PRO A 300 9.38 -24.17 -9.01
CA PRO A 300 8.83 -22.91 -9.56
C PRO A 300 7.48 -23.09 -10.27
N ASN A 301 7.18 -24.28 -10.79
CA ASN A 301 5.94 -24.60 -11.51
C ASN A 301 4.96 -25.41 -10.65
N SER A 302 5.14 -25.38 -9.32
CA SER A 302 4.22 -26.07 -8.42
C SER A 302 2.88 -25.33 -8.31
N TYR A 303 1.83 -26.02 -7.92
CA TYR A 303 0.52 -25.42 -7.64
C TYR A 303 0.51 -24.35 -6.53
N LEU A 304 1.64 -24.13 -5.86
CA LEU A 304 1.84 -23.01 -4.96
C LEU A 304 2.11 -21.69 -5.70
N HIS A 305 2.68 -21.77 -6.89
CA HIS A 305 3.14 -20.65 -7.69
C HIS A 305 2.41 -20.49 -9.03
N THR A 306 1.55 -21.44 -9.38
CA THR A 306 0.81 -21.43 -10.63
C THR A 306 -0.63 -21.88 -10.37
N VAL A 307 -1.58 -21.24 -11.01
CA VAL A 307 -3.00 -21.64 -10.95
C VAL A 307 -3.15 -22.95 -11.72
N PRO A 308 -3.77 -24.00 -11.11
CA PRO A 308 -4.03 -25.25 -11.81
C PRO A 308 -4.76 -25.04 -13.13
N ASP A 309 -4.41 -25.84 -14.14
CA ASP A 309 -4.99 -25.82 -15.49
C ASP A 309 -4.75 -24.51 -16.28
N THR A 310 -3.85 -23.65 -15.80
CA THR A 310 -3.45 -22.38 -16.46
C THR A 310 -1.94 -22.16 -16.36
N ASN A 311 -1.42 -21.18 -17.13
CA ASN A 311 -0.04 -20.70 -17.02
C ASN A 311 0.10 -19.51 -16.05
N MET A 312 -0.99 -19.09 -15.40
CA MET A 312 -1.01 -17.90 -14.55
C MET A 312 -0.15 -18.10 -13.29
N ARG A 313 0.82 -17.21 -13.11
CA ARG A 313 1.70 -17.23 -11.93
C ARG A 313 1.03 -16.59 -10.73
N ILE A 314 1.24 -17.17 -9.54
CA ILE A 314 0.74 -16.66 -8.26
C ILE A 314 1.86 -15.99 -7.48
N VAL A 315 1.58 -14.80 -6.97
CA VAL A 315 2.42 -14.07 -6.02
C VAL A 315 1.66 -13.86 -4.71
N TRP A 316 2.25 -14.29 -3.60
CA TRP A 316 1.65 -14.20 -2.28
C TRP A 316 2.01 -12.92 -1.57
N LEU A 317 1.06 -11.97 -1.47
CA LEU A 317 1.27 -10.66 -0.86
C LEU A 317 1.05 -10.69 0.66
N PRO A 318 2.02 -10.20 1.45
CA PRO A 318 1.84 -9.97 2.87
C PRO A 318 1.03 -8.70 3.15
N TYR A 319 0.60 -8.48 4.39
CA TYR A 319 -0.05 -7.28 4.92
C TYR A 319 -1.45 -6.96 4.39
N LEU A 320 -2.08 -7.83 3.63
CA LEU A 320 -3.50 -7.70 3.24
C LEU A 320 -4.49 -7.98 4.39
N GLY A 321 -4.00 -8.50 5.52
CA GLY A 321 -4.84 -8.92 6.63
C GLY A 321 -5.68 -10.14 6.26
N GLN A 322 -6.95 -10.16 6.66
CA GLN A 322 -7.91 -11.24 6.34
C GLN A 322 -8.78 -10.91 5.12
N LEU A 323 -8.39 -9.93 4.31
CA LEU A 323 -9.20 -9.52 3.17
C LEU A 323 -9.17 -10.58 2.06
N PRO A 324 -10.34 -11.02 1.54
CA PRO A 324 -10.46 -11.92 0.41
C PRO A 324 -10.27 -11.15 -0.91
N PHE A 325 -9.10 -10.52 -1.06
CA PHE A 325 -8.77 -9.66 -2.18
C PHE A 325 -7.77 -10.34 -3.10
N MET A 326 -8.06 -10.34 -4.38
CA MET A 326 -7.19 -10.82 -5.43
C MET A 326 -7.22 -9.87 -6.63
N PHE A 327 -6.11 -9.75 -7.31
CA PHE A 327 -6.01 -8.95 -8.52
C PHE A 327 -4.91 -9.49 -9.43
N MET A 328 -5.04 -9.21 -10.72
CA MET A 328 -4.06 -9.55 -11.74
C MET A 328 -3.49 -8.26 -12.32
N ASP A 329 -2.19 -8.23 -12.52
CA ASP A 329 -1.49 -7.09 -13.12
C ASP A 329 -0.15 -7.53 -13.72
N ILE A 330 0.40 -6.72 -14.59
CA ILE A 330 1.77 -6.90 -15.10
C ILE A 330 2.76 -6.43 -14.02
N PRO A 331 3.80 -7.23 -13.71
CA PRO A 331 4.83 -6.83 -12.75
C PRO A 331 5.47 -5.49 -13.11
N GLY A 332 5.48 -4.57 -12.16
CA GLY A 332 6.04 -3.23 -12.34
C GLY A 332 5.06 -2.15 -12.80
N ASN A 333 3.83 -2.50 -13.13
CA ASN A 333 2.79 -1.54 -13.47
C ASN A 333 2.31 -0.75 -12.23
N LEU A 334 1.93 -1.46 -11.18
CA LEU A 334 1.67 -0.84 -9.86
C LEU A 334 3.00 -0.45 -9.20
N GLN A 335 3.09 0.80 -8.75
CA GLN A 335 4.31 1.40 -8.20
C GLN A 335 4.01 2.18 -6.93
N PHE A 336 4.92 2.11 -5.97
CA PHE A 336 4.91 3.04 -4.84
C PHE A 336 5.60 4.33 -5.24
N LEU A 337 5.09 5.44 -4.75
CA LEU A 337 5.61 6.77 -5.04
C LEU A 337 6.26 7.34 -3.78
N GLU A 338 7.48 7.84 -3.91
CA GLU A 338 8.21 8.53 -2.86
C GLU A 338 8.93 9.78 -3.41
N TYR A 339 9.22 10.73 -2.53
CA TYR A 339 9.99 11.92 -2.92
C TYR A 339 11.48 11.65 -2.87
N VAL A 340 12.02 11.38 -1.69
CA VAL A 340 13.46 11.16 -1.48
C VAL A 340 13.72 9.77 -0.94
N PRO A 341 14.66 8.99 -1.55
CA PRO A 341 15.01 7.68 -1.05
C PRO A 341 15.49 7.74 0.42
N GLY A 342 14.89 6.94 1.27
CA GLY A 342 15.27 6.87 2.68
C GLY A 342 14.94 8.09 3.53
N GLU A 343 14.06 8.96 3.09
CA GLU A 343 13.64 10.15 3.84
C GLU A 343 13.09 9.80 5.23
N MET A 344 12.36 8.68 5.35
CA MET A 344 11.87 8.15 6.63
C MET A 344 13.00 7.90 7.64
N LEU A 345 14.20 7.53 7.18
CA LEU A 345 15.36 7.27 8.03
C LEU A 345 15.99 8.55 8.61
N SER A 346 15.62 9.73 8.08
CA SER A 346 16.12 11.03 8.53
C SER A 346 15.38 11.53 9.76
N ILE A 347 15.58 10.87 10.89
CA ILE A 347 14.97 11.28 12.15
C ILE A 347 15.69 12.51 12.72
N LYS A 348 14.93 13.54 12.98
CA LYS A 348 15.35 14.73 13.74
C LYS A 348 14.90 14.56 15.18
N TYR A 349 15.67 15.07 16.14
CA TYR A 349 15.21 15.08 17.50
C TYR A 349 15.66 16.31 18.29
N LYS A 350 14.98 16.53 19.41
CA LYS A 350 15.22 17.64 20.34
C LYS A 350 15.09 17.13 21.75
N GLU A 351 16.08 17.45 22.58
CA GLU A 351 16.00 17.29 24.03
C GLU A 351 15.16 18.41 24.65
N ASP A 352 14.33 18.06 25.60
CA ASP A 352 13.47 18.98 26.34
C ASP A 352 13.41 18.48 27.79
N MET A 353 14.24 19.07 28.64
CA MET A 353 14.47 18.68 30.05
C MET A 353 14.78 17.17 30.16
N GLU A 354 13.81 16.39 30.66
CA GLU A 354 13.94 14.94 30.90
C GLU A 354 13.41 14.08 29.73
N LEU A 355 12.93 14.73 28.66
CA LEU A 355 12.30 14.07 27.50
C LEU A 355 13.10 14.29 26.23
N VAL A 356 13.16 13.27 25.38
CA VAL A 356 13.65 13.41 24.01
C VAL A 356 12.46 13.31 23.06
N LYS A 357 12.30 14.32 22.20
CA LYS A 357 11.29 14.35 21.14
C LYS A 357 11.97 14.02 19.82
N ALA A 358 11.50 12.99 19.12
CA ALA A 358 12.00 12.58 17.82
C ALA A 358 10.90 12.69 16.77
N TRP A 359 11.26 13.13 15.55
CA TRP A 359 10.30 13.21 14.42
C TRP A 359 10.99 13.01 13.09
N SER A 360 10.25 12.44 12.17
CA SER A 360 10.59 12.35 10.76
C SER A 360 9.36 12.63 9.92
N THR A 361 9.54 13.18 8.74
CA THR A 361 8.49 13.41 7.74
C THR A 361 8.97 12.90 6.40
N TRP A 362 8.09 12.28 5.63
CA TRP A 362 8.36 11.80 4.28
C TRP A 362 7.09 11.84 3.45
N LYS A 363 7.23 11.65 2.14
CA LYS A 363 6.09 11.56 1.23
C LYS A 363 5.95 10.15 0.71
N GLU A 364 4.71 9.67 0.62
CA GLU A 364 4.42 8.34 0.08
C GLU A 364 3.07 8.30 -0.62
N GLY A 365 2.95 7.40 -1.58
CA GLY A 365 1.73 7.17 -2.34
C GLY A 365 1.79 5.88 -3.14
N CYS A 366 0.75 5.64 -3.93
CA CYS A 366 0.67 4.50 -4.84
C CYS A 366 -0.02 4.93 -6.14
N SER A 367 0.48 4.42 -7.26
CA SER A 367 -0.09 4.65 -8.58
C SER A 367 0.15 3.46 -9.49
N ALA A 368 -0.63 3.35 -10.57
CA ALA A 368 -0.33 2.48 -11.69
C ALA A 368 0.15 3.32 -12.89
N SER A 369 1.03 2.77 -13.69
CA SER A 369 1.44 3.39 -14.96
C SER A 369 0.34 3.31 -16.01
N PHE A 370 -0.39 2.19 -16.04
CA PHE A 370 -1.50 1.95 -16.93
C PHE A 370 -2.58 1.12 -16.24
N THR A 371 -3.82 1.59 -16.23
CA THR A 371 -4.95 0.89 -15.59
C THR A 371 -5.94 0.36 -16.61
N GLY A 372 -6.30 1.20 -17.56
CA GLY A 372 -7.33 0.97 -18.54
C GLY A 372 -7.89 2.28 -19.08
N ARG A 373 -8.73 2.21 -20.10
CA ARG A 373 -9.43 3.35 -20.63
C ARG A 373 -10.55 3.81 -19.70
N ARG A 374 -10.68 5.11 -19.50
CA ARG A 374 -11.76 5.68 -18.70
C ARG A 374 -13.05 5.77 -19.51
N PHE A 375 -14.15 5.30 -18.93
CA PHE A 375 -15.50 5.41 -19.48
C PHE A 375 -16.30 6.50 -18.76
N ASP A 376 -17.37 7.01 -19.40
CA ASP A 376 -18.17 8.11 -18.86
C ASP A 376 -19.21 7.64 -17.82
N SER A 377 -19.50 6.34 -17.78
CA SER A 377 -20.49 5.77 -16.88
C SER A 377 -20.22 4.29 -16.57
N PRO A 378 -20.72 3.76 -15.44
CA PRO A 378 -20.65 2.35 -15.13
C PRO A 378 -21.25 1.44 -16.20
N ASP A 379 -22.35 1.88 -16.83
CA ASP A 379 -23.05 1.11 -17.88
C ASP A 379 -22.18 0.94 -19.13
N LYS A 380 -21.46 2.01 -19.52
CA LYS A 380 -20.51 1.95 -20.64
C LYS A 380 -19.30 1.07 -20.31
N LEU A 381 -18.80 1.13 -19.05
CA LEU A 381 -17.73 0.26 -18.60
C LEU A 381 -18.15 -1.22 -18.67
N LYS A 382 -19.33 -1.57 -18.16
CA LYS A 382 -19.89 -2.92 -18.24
C LYS A 382 -20.07 -3.41 -19.69
N ALA A 383 -20.53 -2.53 -20.58
CA ALA A 383 -20.73 -2.86 -21.98
C ALA A 383 -19.44 -3.20 -22.74
N ASN A 384 -18.28 -2.73 -22.25
CA ASN A 384 -16.98 -2.98 -22.86
C ASN A 384 -16.27 -4.24 -22.34
N ASN A 385 -16.78 -4.88 -21.30
CA ASN A 385 -16.42 -6.21 -20.82
C ASN A 385 -14.89 -6.46 -20.82
N TYR A 386 -14.13 -5.75 -19.96
CA TYR A 386 -12.67 -5.79 -19.82
C TYR A 386 -11.83 -5.25 -21.01
N GLU A 387 -12.46 -4.81 -22.08
CA GLU A 387 -11.74 -4.20 -23.20
C GLU A 387 -10.91 -2.99 -22.71
N TRP A 388 -9.66 -2.89 -23.14
CA TRP A 388 -8.73 -1.82 -22.75
C TRP A 388 -8.36 -1.78 -21.26
N GLN A 389 -8.66 -2.82 -20.49
CA GLN A 389 -8.30 -2.93 -19.09
C GLN A 389 -7.00 -3.71 -18.90
N GLN A 390 -6.10 -3.20 -18.06
CA GLN A 390 -4.81 -3.83 -17.78
C GLN A 390 -4.78 -4.50 -16.40
N ILE A 391 -5.48 -3.94 -15.45
CA ILE A 391 -5.56 -4.43 -14.08
C ILE A 391 -6.93 -5.04 -13.86
N PHE A 392 -6.97 -6.27 -13.40
CA PHE A 392 -8.21 -6.99 -13.07
C PHE A 392 -8.27 -7.24 -11.58
N MET A 393 -9.40 -7.03 -10.95
CA MET A 393 -9.60 -7.27 -9.52
C MET A 393 -10.94 -7.93 -9.23
N ASN A 394 -11.01 -8.73 -8.15
CA ASN A 394 -12.31 -9.14 -7.63
C ASN A 394 -12.96 -8.00 -6.85
N LYS A 395 -14.26 -8.11 -6.62
CA LYS A 395 -15.01 -7.22 -5.74
C LYS A 395 -15.13 -7.88 -4.36
N PRO A 396 -14.31 -7.51 -3.36
CA PRO A 396 -14.30 -8.16 -2.04
C PRO A 396 -15.46 -7.66 -1.18
N ALA A 397 -16.66 -7.73 -1.70
CA ALA A 397 -17.88 -7.27 -1.03
C ALA A 397 -18.63 -8.44 -0.40
N VAL A 398 -19.41 -8.15 0.63
CA VAL A 398 -20.28 -9.10 1.32
C VAL A 398 -21.70 -8.55 1.32
N ASP A 399 -22.69 -9.39 1.02
CA ASP A 399 -24.08 -8.99 1.06
C ASP A 399 -24.55 -8.77 2.51
N MET A 400 -25.27 -7.68 2.72
CA MET A 400 -25.93 -7.39 3.99
C MET A 400 -27.21 -8.20 4.11
N ASP A 401 -27.55 -8.55 5.34
CA ASP A 401 -28.85 -9.19 5.60
C ASP A 401 -29.97 -8.22 5.23
N ALA A 402 -31.07 -8.73 4.65
CA ALA A 402 -32.25 -7.95 4.35
C ALA A 402 -32.80 -7.26 5.62
N ASP A 403 -33.35 -6.06 5.47
CA ASP A 403 -33.87 -5.24 6.57
C ASP A 403 -32.85 -4.84 7.65
N ALA A 404 -31.54 -4.96 7.39
CA ALA A 404 -30.50 -4.56 8.32
C ALA A 404 -30.55 -3.05 8.59
N THR A 405 -30.44 -2.68 9.86
CA THR A 405 -30.34 -1.28 10.33
C THR A 405 -28.92 -0.90 10.77
N THR A 406 -28.00 -1.86 10.77
CA THR A 406 -26.57 -1.67 11.09
C THR A 406 -25.72 -2.48 10.15
N MET A 407 -24.54 -1.95 9.81
CA MET A 407 -23.48 -2.69 9.10
C MET A 407 -22.57 -3.35 10.13
N ASP A 408 -22.23 -4.61 9.98
CA ASP A 408 -21.20 -5.28 10.80
C ASP A 408 -19.86 -5.29 10.10
N ALA A 409 -18.93 -4.44 10.55
CA ALA A 409 -17.58 -4.33 9.99
C ALA A 409 -16.72 -5.60 10.15
N SER A 410 -17.12 -6.55 11.01
CA SER A 410 -16.42 -7.83 11.15
C SER A 410 -16.62 -8.76 9.96
N LYS A 411 -17.74 -8.62 9.22
CA LYS A 411 -18.05 -9.36 8.00
C LYS A 411 -17.19 -8.89 6.80
N GLY A 412 -16.86 -7.59 6.73
CA GLY A 412 -16.06 -6.99 5.67
C GLY A 412 -16.13 -5.46 5.68
N PHE A 413 -15.16 -4.82 5.03
CA PHE A 413 -15.12 -3.36 4.92
C PHE A 413 -16.03 -2.82 3.79
N TRP A 414 -16.44 -3.66 2.87
CA TRP A 414 -17.32 -3.35 1.75
C TRP A 414 -18.55 -4.25 1.83
N GLN A 415 -19.72 -3.64 1.97
CA GLN A 415 -20.97 -4.40 2.05
C GLN A 415 -22.00 -3.85 1.05
N ILE A 416 -22.77 -4.76 0.47
CA ILE A 416 -23.79 -4.49 -0.53
C ILE A 416 -25.15 -4.69 0.15
N THR A 417 -26.03 -3.70 0.07
CA THR A 417 -27.39 -3.82 0.59
C THR A 417 -28.23 -4.70 -0.31
N THR A 418 -29.06 -5.53 0.28
CA THR A 418 -30.02 -6.38 -0.44
C THR A 418 -31.42 -5.78 -0.43
N ALA A 419 -32.35 -6.37 -1.16
CA ALA A 419 -33.75 -5.97 -1.18
C ALA A 419 -34.37 -6.00 0.22
N ASN A 420 -35.01 -4.92 0.63
CA ASN A 420 -35.70 -4.81 1.91
C ASN A 420 -37.21 -5.01 1.78
N THR A 421 -37.85 -5.49 2.84
CA THR A 421 -39.33 -5.59 2.88
C THR A 421 -40.00 -4.22 3.02
N ALA A 422 -39.31 -3.25 3.62
CA ALA A 422 -39.70 -1.85 3.77
C ALA A 422 -38.49 -0.93 3.77
N ALA A 423 -38.68 0.37 3.55
CA ALA A 423 -37.60 1.34 3.62
C ALA A 423 -36.86 1.28 4.96
N LYS A 424 -35.53 1.11 4.93
CA LYS A 424 -34.64 0.99 6.10
C LYS A 424 -33.58 2.08 6.08
N ALA A 425 -33.08 2.38 7.27
CA ALA A 425 -31.93 3.29 7.43
C ALA A 425 -30.85 2.62 8.27
N ILE A 426 -29.61 2.71 7.81
CA ILE A 426 -28.43 2.33 8.60
C ILE A 426 -28.15 3.46 9.59
N THR A 427 -28.07 3.11 10.86
CA THR A 427 -27.81 4.04 11.99
C THR A 427 -26.41 3.92 12.56
N ASP A 428 -25.73 2.77 12.38
CA ASP A 428 -24.38 2.53 12.90
C ASP A 428 -23.61 1.53 12.05
N ILE A 429 -22.29 1.55 12.17
CA ILE A 429 -21.37 0.49 11.71
C ILE A 429 -20.74 -0.13 12.95
N THR A 430 -21.19 -1.33 13.32
CA THR A 430 -20.69 -2.04 14.50
C THR A 430 -19.31 -2.64 14.24
N ASN A 431 -18.48 -2.83 15.28
CA ASN A 431 -17.11 -3.35 15.19
C ASN A 431 -16.17 -2.54 14.27
N ALA A 432 -16.51 -1.27 14.00
CA ALA A 432 -15.69 -0.39 13.18
C ALA A 432 -14.34 -0.12 13.84
N LYS A 433 -13.27 -0.12 13.04
CA LYS A 433 -11.90 0.15 13.48
C LYS A 433 -11.43 1.50 12.93
N ALA A 434 -10.74 2.25 13.76
CA ALA A 434 -10.12 3.51 13.33
C ALA A 434 -9.12 3.27 12.17
N GLY A 435 -9.15 4.14 11.17
CA GLY A 435 -8.26 4.09 10.03
C GLY A 435 -8.72 3.21 8.86
N VAL A 436 -9.82 2.47 9.02
CA VAL A 436 -10.42 1.67 7.95
C VAL A 436 -11.57 2.44 7.32
N ALA A 437 -11.58 2.56 6.00
CA ALA A 437 -12.72 3.09 5.28
C ALA A 437 -13.72 1.97 4.97
N TYR A 438 -14.98 2.25 5.19
CA TYR A 438 -16.11 1.33 4.97
C TYR A 438 -16.93 1.80 3.78
N ILE A 439 -17.30 0.86 2.92
CA ILE A 439 -18.09 1.10 1.72
C ILE A 439 -19.44 0.43 1.91
N ILE A 440 -20.52 1.21 1.77
CA ILE A 440 -21.90 0.72 1.73
C ILE A 440 -22.40 0.98 0.32
N GLU A 441 -22.68 -0.08 -0.41
CA GLU A 441 -23.13 -0.05 -1.79
C GLU A 441 -24.59 -0.49 -1.90
N CYS A 442 -25.32 0.14 -2.79
CA CYS A 442 -26.69 -0.19 -3.10
C CYS A 442 -26.76 -1.38 -4.06
N GLY A 443 -27.25 -2.52 -3.60
CA GLY A 443 -27.48 -3.70 -4.44
C GLY A 443 -28.90 -3.79 -4.99
N ASP A 444 -29.88 -3.12 -4.33
CA ASP A 444 -31.26 -3.08 -4.77
C ASP A 444 -31.88 -1.72 -4.50
N THR A 445 -32.70 -1.23 -5.45
CA THR A 445 -33.39 0.06 -5.34
C THR A 445 -34.82 -0.06 -4.80
N ASP A 446 -35.37 -1.27 -4.74
CA ASP A 446 -36.68 -1.50 -4.14
C ASP A 446 -36.58 -1.41 -2.62
N ASN A 447 -37.22 -0.43 -2.02
CA ASN A 447 -37.05 -0.08 -0.60
C ASN A 447 -35.58 0.15 -0.20
N ALA A 448 -34.84 0.91 -1.03
CA ALA A 448 -33.43 1.13 -0.87
C ALA A 448 -33.03 1.56 0.54
N THR A 449 -31.92 1.02 1.02
CA THR A 449 -31.34 1.37 2.32
C THR A 449 -30.78 2.78 2.28
N THR A 450 -31.16 3.62 3.23
CA THR A 450 -30.74 5.03 3.33
C THR A 450 -29.81 5.24 4.53
N ILE A 451 -29.13 6.38 4.57
CA ILE A 451 -28.35 6.81 5.75
C ILE A 451 -28.73 8.25 6.05
N ALA A 452 -29.34 8.48 7.20
CA ALA A 452 -29.68 9.81 7.65
C ALA A 452 -28.44 10.55 8.17
N LYS A 453 -28.39 11.86 7.99
CA LYS A 453 -27.36 12.70 8.63
C LYS A 453 -27.72 12.94 10.10
N ALA A 454 -27.61 11.90 10.92
CA ALA A 454 -27.95 11.89 12.33
C ALA A 454 -27.11 10.86 13.08
N GLU A 455 -27.14 10.89 14.39
CA GLU A 455 -26.47 9.93 15.27
C GLU A 455 -25.00 9.72 14.93
N LYS A 456 -24.58 8.49 14.66
CA LYS A 456 -23.21 8.14 14.26
C LYS A 456 -22.79 8.71 12.91
N PHE A 457 -23.76 9.08 12.06
CA PHE A 457 -23.52 9.69 10.75
C PHE A 457 -23.78 11.21 10.74
N ALA A 458 -23.74 11.88 11.89
CA ALA A 458 -23.94 13.33 11.98
C ALA A 458 -22.94 14.15 11.15
N ASP A 459 -21.73 13.61 10.96
CA ASP A 459 -20.62 14.29 10.28
C ASP A 459 -20.51 13.99 8.77
N ILE A 460 -21.44 13.24 8.17
CA ILE A 460 -21.51 13.08 6.71
C ILE A 460 -21.96 14.38 6.04
N THR A 461 -21.63 14.55 4.76
CA THR A 461 -21.94 15.80 4.02
C THR A 461 -23.44 16.08 3.94
N ALA A 462 -24.22 15.05 3.60
CA ALA A 462 -25.69 15.10 3.54
C ALA A 462 -26.26 13.69 3.76
N ALA A 463 -27.55 13.54 3.99
CA ALA A 463 -28.20 12.23 3.97
C ALA A 463 -27.89 11.49 2.66
N TYR A 464 -27.70 10.17 2.75
CA TYR A 464 -27.43 9.32 1.60
C TYR A 464 -28.70 8.57 1.23
N THR A 465 -29.13 8.74 -0.01
CA THR A 465 -30.27 8.03 -0.61
C THR A 465 -29.85 7.57 -1.99
N PRO A 466 -29.55 6.28 -2.17
CA PRO A 466 -29.17 5.75 -3.47
C PRO A 466 -30.35 5.80 -4.45
N THR A 467 -30.05 5.95 -5.73
CA THR A 467 -31.01 6.02 -6.80
C THR A 467 -30.85 4.95 -7.87
N LYS A 468 -29.65 4.33 -7.89
CA LYS A 468 -29.28 3.24 -8.80
C LYS A 468 -28.55 2.13 -8.06
N VAL A 469 -28.65 0.94 -8.56
CA VAL A 469 -27.77 -0.18 -8.17
C VAL A 469 -26.31 0.21 -8.48
N GLY A 470 -25.42 -0.03 -7.52
CA GLY A 470 -24.01 0.37 -7.59
C GLY A 470 -23.74 1.79 -7.08
N ASP A 471 -24.76 2.57 -6.66
CA ASP A 471 -24.50 3.78 -5.87
C ASP A 471 -23.88 3.39 -4.52
N TYR A 472 -22.92 4.17 -4.03
CA TYR A 472 -22.22 3.85 -2.79
C TYR A 472 -21.91 5.10 -1.96
N ILE A 473 -21.63 4.88 -0.69
CA ILE A 473 -21.02 5.85 0.21
C ILE A 473 -19.81 5.22 0.90
N MET A 474 -18.71 5.94 0.93
CA MET A 474 -17.49 5.56 1.64
C MET A 474 -17.33 6.45 2.87
N VAL A 475 -17.20 5.83 4.04
CA VAL A 475 -17.11 6.52 5.33
C VAL A 475 -15.95 5.97 6.15
N ILE A 476 -15.44 6.80 7.06
CA ILE A 476 -14.39 6.44 8.00
C ILE A 476 -14.75 6.88 9.41
N LEU A 477 -14.36 6.07 10.40
CA LEU A 477 -14.58 6.40 11.80
C LEU A 477 -13.65 7.53 12.27
N ASN A 478 -14.22 8.60 12.78
CA ASN A 478 -13.50 9.74 13.38
C ASN A 478 -13.11 9.46 14.84
N SER A 479 -12.25 10.30 15.39
CA SER A 479 -11.85 10.31 16.80
C SER A 479 -13.02 10.49 17.78
N ASN A 480 -14.06 11.19 17.38
CA ASN A 480 -15.28 11.43 18.14
C ASN A 480 -16.27 10.24 18.16
N GLY A 481 -15.97 9.15 17.44
CA GLY A 481 -16.86 8.00 17.32
C GLY A 481 -17.97 8.17 16.30
N ASN A 482 -17.93 9.20 15.46
CA ASN A 482 -18.84 9.43 14.33
C ASN A 482 -18.18 9.03 13.02
N PHE A 483 -18.97 8.83 11.98
CA PHE A 483 -18.48 8.52 10.64
C PHE A 483 -18.38 9.79 9.79
N LEU A 484 -17.20 9.99 9.20
CA LEU A 484 -16.91 11.03 8.21
C LEU A 484 -17.06 10.45 6.81
N GLU A 485 -17.69 11.19 5.91
CA GLU A 485 -17.80 10.81 4.51
C GLU A 485 -16.53 11.18 3.75
N LEU A 486 -15.93 10.21 3.06
CA LEU A 486 -14.81 10.40 2.15
C LEU A 486 -15.28 10.68 0.73
N GLU A 487 -16.18 9.86 0.22
CA GLU A 487 -16.80 10.02 -1.09
C GLU A 487 -18.14 9.32 -1.15
N ARG A 488 -18.95 9.69 -2.14
CA ARG A 488 -20.21 9.02 -2.49
C ARG A 488 -20.44 9.02 -3.99
N GLN A 489 -21.24 8.10 -4.44
CA GLN A 489 -21.85 8.11 -5.75
C GLN A 489 -23.36 8.02 -5.61
N VAL A 490 -24.09 8.87 -6.31
CA VAL A 490 -25.56 8.85 -6.36
C VAL A 490 -25.97 9.12 -7.80
N GLY A 491 -26.78 8.22 -8.38
CA GLY A 491 -27.22 8.29 -9.76
C GLY A 491 -26.07 8.19 -10.79
N GLY A 492 -24.96 7.52 -10.41
CA GLY A 492 -23.77 7.41 -11.24
C GLY A 492 -22.84 8.63 -11.17
N VAL A 493 -23.14 9.63 -10.35
CA VAL A 493 -22.31 10.83 -10.17
C VAL A 493 -21.48 10.71 -8.89
N ARG A 494 -20.18 10.60 -9.05
CA ARG A 494 -19.20 10.55 -7.95
C ARG A 494 -18.93 11.94 -7.38
N LYS A 495 -18.89 12.04 -6.05
CA LYS A 495 -18.49 13.26 -5.32
C LYS A 495 -17.48 12.90 -4.24
N VAL A 496 -16.32 13.52 -4.28
CA VAL A 496 -15.24 13.34 -3.29
C VAL A 496 -15.27 14.50 -2.30
N ASN A 497 -15.06 14.20 -1.03
CA ASN A 497 -14.95 15.21 0.01
C ASN A 497 -13.56 15.88 -0.02
N ALA A 498 -13.43 16.97 -0.75
CA ALA A 498 -12.16 17.68 -0.91
C ALA A 498 -11.58 18.23 0.41
N LYS A 499 -12.34 18.30 1.50
CA LYS A 499 -11.81 18.69 2.80
C LYS A 499 -10.95 17.60 3.43
N LEU A 500 -11.29 16.33 3.17
CA LEU A 500 -10.60 15.15 3.72
C LEU A 500 -9.62 14.53 2.72
N GLN A 501 -9.91 14.64 1.44
CA GLN A 501 -9.09 14.12 0.35
C GLN A 501 -8.77 15.22 -0.68
N PRO A 502 -7.92 16.20 -0.33
CA PRO A 502 -7.70 17.38 -1.16
C PRO A 502 -7.02 17.08 -2.50
N ASN A 503 -6.25 15.99 -2.58
CA ASN A 503 -5.48 15.63 -3.75
C ASN A 503 -6.29 14.85 -4.80
N ILE A 504 -7.43 14.27 -4.42
CA ILE A 504 -8.26 13.51 -5.35
C ILE A 504 -9.22 14.45 -6.07
N PRO A 505 -9.17 14.55 -7.41
CA PRO A 505 -10.10 15.40 -8.14
C PRO A 505 -11.54 14.88 -7.96
N GLY A 506 -12.41 15.75 -7.49
CA GLY A 506 -13.85 15.55 -7.58
C GLY A 506 -14.25 15.47 -9.05
N VAL A 507 -15.14 14.59 -9.41
CA VAL A 507 -15.73 14.60 -10.75
C VAL A 507 -16.49 15.89 -10.93
N ARG A 508 -16.17 16.65 -11.97
CA ARG A 508 -16.90 17.84 -12.40
C ARG A 508 -18.18 17.43 -13.11
#